data_0c5a6fb71267966d584a7e19cbd32e5f
#
_entry.id   0c5a6fb71267966d584a7e19cbd32e5f
#
_cell.length_a   1.000
_cell.length_b   1.000
_cell.length_c   1.000
_cell.angle_alpha   90.00
_cell.angle_beta   90.00
_cell.angle_gamma   90.00
#
_symmetry.space_group_name_H-M   'P 1'
#
loop_
_entity.id
_entity.type
_entity.pdbx_description
1 polymer ?
#
loop_
_entity_poly.entity_id
_entity_poly.type
_entity_poly.pdbx_seq_one_letter_code
_entity_poly.pdbx_strand_id
1 'polypeptide(L)'
;NVVGAVRNDTLATLADTDNEIAPLQVNKSGALYTVEETGQLGAIYESGTTAVSGEQIIAIQFLEDTKFTTLTPASAAFIGTASGDGDNIVNTEVFPQGMTIFGRWTAFTLVTGGRVIAYKGVW
;
A
#
# COMPACT_ATOMS: atom_id res chain seq x y z
N ASN A 1 -29.36 26.57 -10.49
CA ASN A 1 -28.05 26.04 -10.81
C ASN A 1 -27.58 25.08 -9.74
N VAL A 2 -27.32 23.86 -10.09
CA VAL A 2 -26.99 22.79 -9.14
C VAL A 2 -25.60 22.28 -9.41
N VAL A 3 -24.74 22.34 -8.39
CA VAL A 3 -23.51 21.57 -8.39
C VAL A 3 -23.87 20.20 -7.84
N GLY A 4 -23.82 19.19 -8.69
CA GLY A 4 -24.24 17.84 -8.36
C GLY A 4 -23.11 16.86 -8.29
N ALA A 5 -23.37 15.77 -7.59
CA ALA A 5 -22.54 14.58 -7.62
C ALA A 5 -23.35 13.42 -8.17
N VAL A 6 -22.70 12.44 -8.77
CA VAL A 6 -23.37 11.23 -9.25
C VAL A 6 -23.66 10.33 -8.06
N ARG A 7 -24.92 9.88 -7.95
CA ARG A 7 -25.27 8.86 -6.98
C ARG A 7 -24.92 7.48 -7.53
N ASN A 8 -24.11 6.76 -6.81
CA ASN A 8 -23.89 5.33 -7.00
C ASN A 8 -23.97 4.63 -5.65
N ASP A 9 -24.74 3.58 -5.55
CA ASP A 9 -24.84 2.82 -4.29
C ASP A 9 -23.64 1.88 -4.12
N THR A 10 -22.89 1.64 -5.17
CA THR A 10 -21.60 0.98 -5.17
C THR A 10 -20.61 1.85 -5.95
N LEU A 11 -19.39 1.99 -5.45
CA LEU A 11 -18.38 2.78 -6.12
C LEU A 11 -18.15 2.26 -7.55
N ALA A 12 -18.19 3.14 -8.53
CA ALA A 12 -18.06 2.81 -9.94
C ALA A 12 -16.98 3.65 -10.62
N THR A 13 -16.41 3.11 -11.69
CA THR A 13 -15.51 3.86 -12.56
C THR A 13 -16.31 4.85 -13.39
N LEU A 14 -16.00 6.13 -13.27
CA LEU A 14 -16.65 7.21 -14.04
C LEU A 14 -15.76 7.79 -15.14
N ALA A 15 -14.45 7.58 -15.03
CA ALA A 15 -13.46 8.01 -16.02
C ALA A 15 -12.39 6.94 -16.09
N ASP A 16 -11.98 6.55 -17.28
CA ASP A 16 -11.03 5.46 -17.48
C ASP A 16 -9.78 5.88 -18.23
N THR A 17 -9.70 7.13 -18.62
CA THR A 17 -8.55 7.72 -19.31
C THR A 17 -8.04 8.93 -18.54
N ASP A 18 -6.73 9.12 -18.51
CA ASP A 18 -6.13 10.28 -17.88
C ASP A 18 -6.63 11.59 -18.51
N ASN A 19 -6.81 12.59 -17.67
CA ASN A 19 -7.31 13.93 -18.03
C ASN A 19 -8.81 13.99 -18.34
N GLU A 20 -9.55 12.93 -18.12
CA GLU A 20 -11.01 13.02 -18.16
C GLU A 20 -11.54 13.74 -16.92
N ILE A 21 -12.62 14.48 -17.11
CA ILE A 21 -13.35 15.11 -16.01
C ILE A 21 -14.42 14.14 -15.52
N ALA A 22 -14.39 13.82 -14.24
CA ALA A 22 -15.39 12.96 -13.61
C ALA A 22 -16.10 13.70 -12.50
N PRO A 23 -17.43 13.51 -12.31
CA PRO A 23 -18.13 14.06 -11.15
C PRO A 23 -17.74 13.30 -9.87
N LEU A 24 -17.96 13.94 -8.73
CA LEU A 24 -17.87 13.27 -7.44
C LEU A 24 -18.97 12.21 -7.32
N GLN A 25 -18.68 11.11 -6.67
CA GLN A 25 -19.65 10.05 -6.42
C GLN A 25 -20.14 10.10 -4.98
N VAL A 26 -21.45 9.89 -4.79
CA VAL A 26 -22.09 9.76 -3.48
C VAL A 26 -22.97 8.52 -3.46
N ASN A 27 -23.23 7.99 -2.27
CA ASN A 27 -24.19 6.91 -2.10
C ASN A 27 -25.62 7.46 -1.94
N LYS A 28 -26.59 6.57 -1.74
CA LYS A 28 -28.02 6.94 -1.58
C LYS A 28 -28.29 7.86 -0.37
N SER A 29 -27.38 7.88 0.60
CA SER A 29 -27.48 8.75 1.78
C SER A 29 -26.75 10.08 1.59
N GLY A 30 -26.17 10.33 0.41
CA GLY A 30 -25.41 11.54 0.13
C GLY A 30 -23.98 11.54 0.66
N ALA A 31 -23.48 10.41 1.18
CA ALA A 31 -22.11 10.31 1.65
C ALA A 31 -21.14 10.26 0.47
N LEU A 32 -20.12 11.12 0.51
CA LEU A 32 -19.10 11.20 -0.52
C LEU A 32 -18.16 10.00 -0.43
N TYR A 33 -17.88 9.37 -1.57
CA TYR A 33 -16.85 8.33 -1.64
C TYR A 33 -15.46 8.96 -1.55
N THR A 34 -14.67 8.48 -0.60
CA THR A 34 -13.27 8.85 -0.43
C THR A 34 -12.45 7.59 -0.22
N VAL A 35 -11.14 7.68 -0.44
CA VAL A 35 -10.20 6.58 -0.19
C VAL A 35 -9.33 6.94 1.00
N GLU A 36 -9.34 6.12 2.04
CA GLU A 36 -8.41 6.25 3.15
C GLU A 36 -7.03 5.70 2.75
N GLU A 37 -5.98 6.23 3.35
CA GLU A 37 -4.62 5.85 2.99
C GLU A 37 -4.25 4.45 3.45
N THR A 38 -4.86 3.92 4.50
CA THR A 38 -4.40 2.67 5.10
C THR A 38 -5.47 1.59 5.06
N GLY A 39 -5.16 0.48 4.39
CA GLY A 39 -5.96 -0.75 4.47
C GLY A 39 -7.24 -0.80 3.65
N GLN A 40 -7.59 0.22 2.92
CA GLN A 40 -8.83 0.26 2.12
C GLN A 40 -8.84 -0.77 0.98
N LEU A 41 -7.70 -1.08 0.41
CA LEU A 41 -7.58 -2.09 -0.64
C LEU A 41 -7.21 -3.47 -0.07
N GLY A 42 -7.34 -3.64 1.24
CA GLY A 42 -7.02 -4.88 1.93
C GLY A 42 -5.61 -4.91 2.49
N ALA A 43 -5.23 -6.07 3.00
CA ALA A 43 -3.93 -6.31 3.57
C ALA A 43 -3.45 -7.72 3.26
N ILE A 44 -2.13 -7.91 3.32
CA ILE A 44 -1.46 -9.18 3.09
C ILE A 44 -0.81 -9.61 4.39
N TYR A 45 -1.15 -10.80 4.86
CA TYR A 45 -0.46 -11.43 5.99
C TYR A 45 0.62 -12.37 5.45
N GLU A 46 1.87 -12.15 5.83
CA GLU A 46 2.99 -13.01 5.43
C GLU A 46 3.78 -13.42 6.66
N SER A 47 3.91 -14.74 6.84
CA SER A 47 4.64 -15.33 7.98
C SER A 47 5.81 -16.22 7.55
N GLY A 48 6.06 -16.34 6.25
CA GLY A 48 7.09 -17.20 5.70
C GLY A 48 8.04 -16.44 4.77
N THR A 49 8.79 -17.19 3.99
CA THR A 49 9.79 -16.65 3.05
C THR A 49 9.29 -16.61 1.60
N THR A 50 8.00 -16.80 1.38
CA THR A 50 7.41 -16.69 0.05
C THR A 50 7.41 -15.24 -0.42
N ALA A 51 7.84 -15.01 -1.65
CA ALA A 51 7.85 -13.67 -2.22
C ALA A 51 6.43 -13.15 -2.45
N VAL A 52 6.20 -11.92 -2.03
CA VAL A 52 5.00 -11.14 -2.35
C VAL A 52 5.37 -10.15 -3.45
N SER A 53 4.60 -10.05 -4.53
CA SER A 53 4.92 -9.18 -5.67
C SER A 53 3.68 -8.69 -6.38
N GLY A 54 3.83 -7.66 -7.21
CA GLY A 54 2.74 -7.11 -8.02
C GLY A 54 1.69 -6.35 -7.20
N GLU A 55 2.07 -5.77 -6.07
CA GLU A 55 1.16 -5.14 -5.12
C GLU A 55 1.36 -3.63 -5.02
N GLN A 56 0.41 -2.95 -4.40
CA GLN A 56 0.52 -1.55 -4.01
C GLN A 56 0.48 -1.46 -2.48
N ILE A 57 1.65 -1.53 -1.86
CA ILE A 57 1.78 -1.55 -0.40
C ILE A 57 2.14 -0.16 0.09
N ILE A 58 1.38 0.34 1.07
CA ILE A 58 1.57 1.68 1.63
C ILE A 58 2.05 1.67 3.08
N ALA A 59 1.90 0.53 3.77
CA ALA A 59 2.36 0.38 5.15
C ALA A 59 2.65 -1.09 5.43
N ILE A 60 3.65 -1.35 6.27
CA ILE A 60 3.98 -2.70 6.74
C ILE A 60 4.08 -2.65 8.26
N GLN A 61 3.25 -3.44 8.92
CA GLN A 61 3.26 -3.61 10.36
C GLN A 61 3.97 -4.91 10.72
N PHE A 62 4.92 -4.83 11.62
CA PHE A 62 5.71 -5.98 12.04
C PHE A 62 5.07 -6.66 13.25
N LEU A 63 4.71 -7.93 13.09
CA LEU A 63 4.13 -8.76 14.16
C LEU A 63 5.20 -9.52 14.95
N GLU A 64 6.39 -9.63 14.40
CA GLU A 64 7.60 -10.18 15.01
C GLU A 64 8.79 -9.35 14.57
N ASP A 65 9.92 -9.48 15.24
CA ASP A 65 11.17 -8.90 14.76
C ASP A 65 11.46 -9.47 13.36
N THR A 66 11.55 -8.60 12.37
CA THR A 66 11.54 -8.99 10.97
C THR A 66 12.71 -8.38 10.21
N LYS A 67 13.28 -9.15 9.30
CA LYS A 67 14.29 -8.71 8.34
C LYS A 67 13.76 -8.97 6.94
N PHE A 68 14.22 -8.18 5.98
CA PHE A 68 13.87 -8.38 4.58
C PHE A 68 15.02 -8.97 3.79
N THR A 69 14.79 -10.03 3.04
CA THR A 69 15.67 -10.46 1.96
C THR A 69 15.60 -9.43 0.83
N THR A 70 14.36 -9.05 0.46
CA THR A 70 14.12 -7.99 -0.51
C THR A 70 12.95 -7.14 -0.05
N LEU A 71 13.03 -5.85 -0.31
CA LEU A 71 11.93 -4.89 -0.16
C LEU A 71 12.02 -3.96 -1.37
N THR A 72 11.12 -4.14 -2.32
CA THR A 72 11.17 -3.47 -3.62
C THR A 72 10.25 -2.25 -3.59
N PRO A 73 10.79 -1.04 -3.72
CA PRO A 73 9.98 0.18 -3.75
C PRO A 73 9.30 0.36 -5.10
N ALA A 74 8.25 1.18 -5.10
CA ALA A 74 7.51 1.52 -6.31
C ALA A 74 8.33 2.39 -7.28
N SER A 75 9.33 3.11 -6.76
CA SER A 75 10.29 3.88 -7.52
C SER A 75 11.70 3.62 -7.00
N ALA A 76 12.68 3.61 -7.89
CA ALA A 76 14.08 3.41 -7.52
C ALA A 76 14.62 4.50 -6.57
N ALA A 77 13.94 5.62 -6.44
CA ALA A 77 14.30 6.69 -5.51
C ALA A 77 13.77 6.47 -4.08
N PHE A 78 12.87 5.51 -3.87
CA PHE A 78 12.27 5.26 -2.56
C PHE A 78 13.07 4.24 -1.76
N ILE A 79 12.80 4.16 -0.46
CA ILE A 79 13.52 3.25 0.43
C ILE A 79 13.25 1.78 0.07
N GLY A 80 14.30 0.98 0.10
CA GLY A 80 14.22 -0.45 -0.21
C GLY A 80 15.57 -1.13 -0.03
N THR A 81 15.67 -2.37 -0.50
CA THR A 81 16.90 -3.16 -0.37
C THR A 81 17.88 -2.97 -1.52
N ALA A 82 17.48 -2.26 -2.58
CA ALA A 82 18.34 -1.97 -3.72
C ALA A 82 18.01 -0.58 -4.26
N SER A 83 19.01 0.26 -4.37
CA SER A 83 18.89 1.67 -4.81
C SER A 83 17.98 2.53 -3.91
N GLY A 84 17.87 3.79 -4.22
CA GLY A 84 17.04 4.74 -3.50
C GLY A 84 17.85 5.92 -2.98
N ASP A 85 17.14 6.91 -2.44
CA ASP A 85 17.78 8.02 -1.73
C ASP A 85 18.19 7.54 -0.33
N GLY A 86 19.45 7.83 0.04
CA GLY A 86 20.01 7.35 1.30
C GLY A 86 20.59 5.93 1.17
N ASP A 87 20.76 5.29 2.30
CA ASP A 87 21.33 3.94 2.35
C ASP A 87 20.28 2.87 2.05
N ASN A 88 20.73 1.79 1.45
CA ASN A 88 19.88 0.61 1.23
C ASN A 88 19.62 -0.12 2.55
N ILE A 89 18.39 -0.66 2.69
CA ILE A 89 18.08 -1.57 3.79
C ILE A 89 18.85 -2.87 3.55
N VAL A 90 19.66 -3.26 4.52
CA VAL A 90 20.43 -4.51 4.44
C VAL A 90 19.62 -5.68 5.01
N ASN A 91 19.94 -6.91 4.61
CA ASN A 91 19.21 -8.09 5.05
C ASN A 91 19.44 -8.47 6.53
N THR A 92 20.30 -7.74 7.21
CA THR A 92 20.54 -7.89 8.65
C THR A 92 19.83 -6.83 9.49
N GLU A 93 19.19 -5.84 8.86
CA GLU A 93 18.41 -4.81 9.56
C GLU A 93 17.17 -5.41 10.19
N VAL A 94 17.03 -5.26 11.50
CA VAL A 94 15.90 -5.78 12.25
C VAL A 94 14.86 -4.68 12.41
N PHE A 95 13.65 -4.92 11.90
CA PHE A 95 12.48 -4.11 12.20
C PHE A 95 11.78 -4.72 13.40
N PRO A 96 11.71 -4.03 14.54
CA PRO A 96 11.20 -4.61 15.78
C PRO A 96 9.69 -4.86 15.73
N GLN A 97 9.25 -5.88 16.45
CA GLN A 97 7.84 -6.19 16.65
C GLN A 97 7.06 -4.95 17.10
N GLY A 98 5.90 -4.74 16.52
CA GLY A 98 5.01 -3.63 16.85
C GLY A 98 5.28 -2.34 16.06
N MET A 99 6.39 -2.27 15.33
CA MET A 99 6.70 -1.12 14.48
C MET A 99 5.84 -1.16 13.21
N THR A 100 5.53 0.01 12.67
CA THR A 100 4.91 0.16 11.35
C THR A 100 5.74 1.12 10.53
N ILE A 101 6.07 0.73 9.30
CA ILE A 101 6.72 1.62 8.34
C ILE A 101 5.75 2.02 7.24
N PHE A 102 5.88 3.25 6.74
CA PHE A 102 5.03 3.80 5.70
C PHE A 102 5.88 4.13 4.47
N GLY A 103 5.36 3.84 3.30
CA GLY A 103 6.06 4.08 2.04
C GLY A 103 5.26 3.55 0.87
N ARG A 104 5.96 3.22 -0.22
CA ARG A 104 5.35 2.68 -1.43
C ARG A 104 6.20 1.54 -1.96
N TRP A 105 5.72 0.32 -1.80
CA TRP A 105 6.43 -0.89 -2.21
C TRP A 105 5.56 -1.75 -3.11
N THR A 106 6.19 -2.47 -4.02
CA THR A 106 5.50 -3.40 -4.93
C THR A 106 5.72 -4.85 -4.57
N ALA A 107 6.77 -5.15 -3.84
CA ALA A 107 7.16 -6.52 -3.53
C ALA A 107 8.03 -6.60 -2.28
N PHE A 108 7.98 -7.74 -1.61
CA PHE A 108 8.93 -8.03 -0.53
C PHE A 108 9.10 -9.53 -0.33
N THR A 109 10.22 -9.92 0.27
CA THR A 109 10.49 -11.27 0.74
C THR A 109 11.12 -11.18 2.12
N LEU A 110 10.56 -11.90 3.10
CA LEU A 110 11.06 -11.90 4.46
C LEU A 110 12.22 -12.90 4.63
N VAL A 111 13.09 -12.60 5.58
CA VAL A 111 14.01 -13.60 6.14
C VAL A 111 13.22 -14.51 7.08
N THR A 112 13.61 -15.77 7.21
CA THR A 112 12.97 -16.75 8.09
C THR A 112 12.75 -16.18 9.51
N GLY A 113 11.57 -16.38 10.06
CA GLY A 113 11.18 -15.94 11.40
C GLY A 113 10.44 -14.60 11.43
N GLY A 114 10.40 -13.87 10.32
CA GLY A 114 9.62 -12.63 10.22
C GLY A 114 8.13 -12.89 10.05
N ARG A 115 7.33 -11.88 10.43
CA ARG A 115 5.89 -11.92 10.27
C ARG A 115 5.35 -10.51 10.18
N VAL A 116 4.59 -10.21 9.13
CA VAL A 116 4.10 -8.87 8.85
C VAL A 116 2.66 -8.86 8.36
N ILE A 117 2.01 -7.71 8.50
CA ILE A 117 0.80 -7.35 7.75
C ILE A 117 1.17 -6.18 6.84
N ALA A 118 1.05 -6.37 5.54
CA ALA A 118 1.29 -5.33 4.54
C ALA A 118 -0.05 -4.76 4.08
N TYR A 119 -0.27 -3.49 4.34
CA TYR A 119 -1.52 -2.81 3.98
C TYR A 119 -1.43 -2.26 2.56
N LYS A 120 -2.46 -2.55 1.76
CA LYS A 120 -2.57 -2.08 0.37
C LYS A 120 -3.34 -0.78 0.31
N GLY A 121 -2.91 0.10 -0.58
CA GLY A 121 -3.53 1.40 -0.78
C GLY A 121 -3.28 1.96 -2.16
N VAL A 122 -3.71 3.20 -2.36
CA VAL A 122 -3.56 3.92 -3.64
C VAL A 122 -2.38 4.88 -3.52
N TRP A 123 -1.60 5.02 -4.60
CA TRP A 123 -0.58 6.05 -4.72
C TRP A 123 -0.52 6.70 -6.10
#